data_a6caf85643d272de7666c75c3aac9042
#
_entry.id   a6caf85643d272de7666c75c3aac9042
#
_cell.length_a   1.000
_cell.length_b   1.000
_cell.length_c   1.000
_cell.angle_alpha   90.00
_cell.angle_beta   90.00
_cell.angle_gamma   90.00
#
_symmetry.space_group_name_H-M   'P 1'
#
loop_
_entity.id
_entity.type
_entity.pdbx_description
1 polymer ?
#
loop_
_entity_poly.entity_id
_entity_poly.type
_entity_poly.pdbx_seq_one_letter_code
_entity_poly.pdbx_strand_id
1 'polypeptide(L)'
;MRPIRPSARRPVKARRLLAAAVLATCGAAGPALAAWEPTKPVEFVVPAGTGGGADQMARLIQGIIVKHKLMKESMVVVNKSGGAGAEGFLDVKEAKGDPHKIIITLSNLFTTPMATGVPFNWKDMTPVSMMALDQFVLWVNAEKPYKTASEYIAAVKAAGPNKIKMGGTGSKQEDQILTVGIEKATGTKFIYVPFKGGGEVAV
;
A
#
# COMPACT_ATOMS: atom_id res chain seq x y z
N MET A 1 -5.75 -71.96 58.75
CA MET A 1 -5.62 -70.50 58.98
C MET A 1 -4.90 -69.87 57.82
N ARG A 2 -5.60 -69.07 57.03
CA ARG A 2 -4.98 -68.29 55.91
C ARG A 2 -4.79 -66.87 56.38
N PRO A 3 -3.64 -66.26 56.19
CA PRO A 3 -3.40 -64.83 56.59
C PRO A 3 -4.14 -63.86 55.65
N ILE A 4 -4.84 -62.89 56.24
CA ILE A 4 -5.53 -61.80 55.58
C ILE A 4 -4.45 -60.76 55.14
N ARG A 5 -4.36 -60.41 53.79
CA ARG A 5 -3.50 -59.38 53.28
C ARG A 5 -4.17 -58.02 53.51
N PRO A 6 -3.44 -56.98 54.01
CA PRO A 6 -4.02 -55.69 54.17
C PRO A 6 -4.13 -54.96 52.78
N SER A 7 -5.27 -54.38 52.49
CA SER A 7 -5.53 -53.61 51.31
C SER A 7 -4.77 -52.28 51.40
N ALA A 8 -3.86 -52.00 50.46
CA ALA A 8 -3.13 -50.76 50.36
C ALA A 8 -4.09 -49.64 49.92
N ARG A 9 -4.48 -48.77 50.85
CA ARG A 9 -5.23 -47.55 50.57
C ARG A 9 -4.25 -46.56 49.88
N ARG A 10 -4.49 -46.27 48.59
CA ARG A 10 -3.73 -45.21 47.86
C ARG A 10 -3.98 -43.85 48.54
N PRO A 11 -2.94 -43.06 48.79
CA PRO A 11 -3.07 -41.81 49.52
C PRO A 11 -3.91 -40.80 48.71
N VAL A 12 -4.90 -40.21 49.37
CA VAL A 12 -5.85 -39.22 48.84
C VAL A 12 -5.14 -37.99 48.24
N LYS A 13 -3.90 -37.71 48.64
CA LYS A 13 -3.04 -36.65 48.13
C LYS A 13 -2.68 -36.77 46.64
N ALA A 14 -2.51 -38.00 46.13
CA ALA A 14 -2.20 -38.26 44.72
C ALA A 14 -3.36 -37.92 43.77
N ARG A 15 -4.61 -38.14 44.21
CA ARG A 15 -5.82 -37.81 43.41
C ARG A 15 -6.07 -36.31 43.33
N ARG A 16 -5.69 -35.53 44.37
CA ARG A 16 -5.84 -34.07 44.37
C ARG A 16 -4.79 -33.38 43.50
N LEU A 17 -3.58 -33.91 43.40
CA LEU A 17 -2.54 -33.43 42.53
C LEU A 17 -2.83 -33.68 41.04
N LEU A 18 -3.40 -34.83 40.68
CA LEU A 18 -3.84 -35.08 39.29
C LEU A 18 -5.01 -34.19 38.88
N ALA A 19 -5.99 -33.93 39.76
CA ALA A 19 -7.09 -33.02 39.45
C ALA A 19 -6.65 -31.57 39.29
N ALA A 20 -5.66 -31.11 40.07
CA ALA A 20 -5.10 -29.77 39.95
C ALA A 20 -4.26 -29.58 38.65
N ALA A 21 -3.56 -30.63 38.19
CA ALA A 21 -2.79 -30.60 36.96
C ALA A 21 -3.68 -30.54 35.70
N VAL A 22 -4.85 -31.23 35.72
CA VAL A 22 -5.81 -31.16 34.59
C VAL A 22 -6.53 -29.83 34.52
N LEU A 23 -6.80 -29.17 35.64
CA LEU A 23 -7.39 -27.82 35.65
C LEU A 23 -6.39 -26.74 35.21
N ALA A 24 -5.09 -26.91 35.48
CA ALA A 24 -4.05 -25.96 35.06
C ALA A 24 -3.79 -25.99 33.53
N THR A 25 -4.01 -27.09 32.85
CA THR A 25 -3.85 -27.23 31.40
C THR A 25 -5.02 -26.65 30.59
N CYS A 26 -6.24 -26.58 31.16
CA CYS A 26 -7.39 -25.93 30.49
C CYS A 26 -7.40 -24.42 30.57
N GLY A 27 -6.61 -23.79 31.46
CA GLY A 27 -6.55 -22.34 31.62
C GLY A 27 -5.59 -21.60 30.69
N ALA A 28 -4.75 -22.34 29.94
CA ALA A 28 -3.75 -21.75 29.07
C ALA A 28 -4.18 -21.54 27.59
N ALA A 29 -5.40 -21.94 27.21
CA ALA A 29 -5.98 -21.56 25.96
C ALA A 29 -6.48 -20.10 26.10
N GLY A 30 -5.57 -19.12 25.95
CA GLY A 30 -5.97 -17.74 25.71
C GLY A 30 -6.97 -17.70 24.56
N PRO A 31 -7.91 -16.71 24.52
CA PRO A 31 -8.80 -16.57 23.38
C PRO A 31 -7.92 -16.47 22.14
N ALA A 32 -7.95 -17.47 21.27
CA ALA A 32 -7.44 -17.34 19.92
C ALA A 32 -8.26 -16.20 19.33
N LEU A 33 -7.66 -14.99 19.24
CA LEU A 33 -8.26 -13.90 18.49
C LEU A 33 -8.46 -14.46 17.09
N ALA A 34 -9.70 -14.81 16.77
CA ALA A 34 -10.05 -15.24 15.44
C ALA A 34 -9.55 -14.12 14.50
N ALA A 35 -8.65 -14.47 13.57
CA ALA A 35 -8.19 -13.53 12.58
C ALA A 35 -9.44 -12.92 11.93
N TRP A 36 -9.47 -11.59 11.83
CA TRP A 36 -10.59 -10.91 11.16
C TRP A 36 -10.74 -11.44 9.74
N GLU A 37 -11.96 -11.78 9.36
CA GLU A 37 -12.31 -12.20 8.01
C GLU A 37 -13.35 -11.22 7.44
N PRO A 38 -13.21 -10.81 6.17
CA PRO A 38 -14.20 -9.96 5.54
C PRO A 38 -15.54 -10.70 5.40
N THR A 39 -16.64 -9.97 5.63
CA THR A 39 -18.03 -10.48 5.53
C THR A 39 -18.77 -10.03 4.28
N LYS A 40 -18.12 -9.15 3.49
CA LYS A 40 -18.56 -8.65 2.18
C LYS A 40 -17.32 -8.35 1.33
N PRO A 41 -17.46 -8.11 0.01
CA PRO A 41 -16.34 -7.74 -0.85
C PRO A 41 -15.53 -6.56 -0.28
N VAL A 42 -14.19 -6.66 -0.37
CA VAL A 42 -13.28 -5.60 0.04
C VAL A 42 -12.97 -4.71 -1.16
N GLU A 43 -13.28 -3.43 -1.04
CA GLU A 43 -12.93 -2.43 -2.06
C GLU A 43 -11.49 -1.96 -1.86
N PHE A 44 -10.65 -2.15 -2.87
CA PHE A 44 -9.26 -1.69 -2.88
C PHE A 44 -9.15 -0.45 -3.78
N VAL A 45 -9.19 0.71 -3.17
CA VAL A 45 -9.17 2.01 -3.85
C VAL A 45 -7.77 2.32 -4.35
N VAL A 46 -7.68 2.72 -5.62
CA VAL A 46 -6.46 3.24 -6.25
C VAL A 46 -6.69 4.71 -6.59
N PRO A 47 -6.05 5.67 -5.89
CA PRO A 47 -6.22 7.11 -6.12
C PRO A 47 -5.40 7.59 -7.32
N ALA A 48 -5.41 6.82 -8.40
CA ALA A 48 -4.66 7.06 -9.63
C ALA A 48 -5.35 6.42 -10.84
N GLY A 49 -4.91 6.77 -12.04
CA GLY A 49 -5.41 6.20 -13.29
C GLY A 49 -5.07 4.72 -13.46
N THR A 50 -5.88 4.04 -14.25
CA THR A 50 -5.70 2.64 -14.62
C THR A 50 -4.39 2.43 -15.40
N GLY A 51 -3.70 1.30 -15.16
CA GLY A 51 -2.46 0.93 -15.84
C GLY A 51 -1.19 1.56 -15.26
N GLY A 52 -1.30 2.51 -14.31
CA GLY A 52 -0.17 3.04 -13.56
C GLY A 52 0.35 2.05 -12.51
N GLY A 53 1.52 2.36 -11.91
CA GLY A 53 2.18 1.46 -10.95
C GLY A 53 1.30 1.06 -9.76
N ALA A 54 0.56 2.01 -9.19
CA ALA A 54 -0.36 1.73 -8.08
C ALA A 54 -1.51 0.79 -8.50
N ASP A 55 -2.07 0.97 -9.69
CA ASP A 55 -3.11 0.09 -10.24
C ASP A 55 -2.59 -1.32 -10.50
N GLN A 56 -1.42 -1.43 -11.11
CA GLN A 56 -0.77 -2.72 -11.37
C GLN A 56 -0.47 -3.46 -10.06
N MET A 57 0.04 -2.76 -9.04
CA MET A 57 0.31 -3.34 -7.72
C MET A 57 -0.98 -3.82 -7.05
N ALA A 58 -2.04 -3.02 -7.06
CA ALA A 58 -3.33 -3.39 -6.47
C ALA A 58 -3.91 -4.64 -7.15
N ARG A 59 -3.86 -4.71 -8.49
CA ARG A 59 -4.33 -5.88 -9.25
C ARG A 59 -3.44 -7.11 -9.06
N LEU A 60 -2.13 -6.93 -8.89
CA LEU A 60 -1.22 -8.02 -8.53
C LEU A 60 -1.60 -8.62 -7.17
N ILE A 61 -1.83 -7.78 -6.16
CA ILE A 61 -2.26 -8.21 -4.83
C ILE A 61 -3.61 -8.93 -4.91
N GLN A 62 -4.58 -8.36 -5.62
CA GLN A 62 -5.86 -8.99 -5.89
C GLN A 62 -5.69 -10.39 -6.53
N GLY A 63 -4.84 -10.49 -7.56
CA GLY A 63 -4.56 -11.75 -8.25
C GLY A 63 -3.93 -12.81 -7.33
N ILE A 64 -3.01 -12.41 -6.45
CA ILE A 64 -2.40 -13.29 -5.44
C ILE A 64 -3.46 -13.79 -4.46
N ILE A 65 -4.32 -12.92 -3.94
CA ILE A 65 -5.40 -13.27 -3.03
C ILE A 65 -6.34 -14.31 -3.65
N VAL A 66 -6.76 -14.08 -4.90
CA VAL A 66 -7.63 -15.00 -5.63
C VAL A 66 -6.93 -16.34 -5.90
N LYS A 67 -5.70 -16.29 -6.43
CA LYS A 67 -4.92 -17.49 -6.79
C LYS A 67 -4.69 -18.41 -5.59
N HIS A 68 -4.40 -17.84 -4.44
CA HIS A 68 -4.06 -18.58 -3.23
C HIS A 68 -5.23 -18.71 -2.25
N LYS A 69 -6.44 -18.24 -2.62
CA LYS A 69 -7.66 -18.28 -1.81
C LYS A 69 -7.44 -17.73 -0.39
N LEU A 70 -6.76 -16.58 -0.30
CA LEU A 70 -6.37 -15.97 0.98
C LEU A 70 -7.53 -15.26 1.69
N MET A 71 -8.65 -15.03 0.98
CA MET A 71 -9.87 -14.43 1.52
C MET A 71 -11.08 -15.23 1.02
N LYS A 72 -12.14 -15.29 1.82
CA LYS A 72 -13.44 -15.90 1.43
C LYS A 72 -14.20 -14.97 0.51
N GLU A 73 -14.20 -13.67 0.83
CA GLU A 73 -14.85 -12.64 0.04
C GLU A 73 -13.92 -12.12 -1.06
N SER A 74 -14.49 -11.55 -2.10
CA SER A 74 -13.72 -10.99 -3.22
C SER A 74 -13.08 -9.66 -2.85
N MET A 75 -11.92 -9.38 -3.44
CA MET A 75 -11.34 -8.03 -3.47
C MET A 75 -11.64 -7.38 -4.82
N VAL A 76 -12.08 -6.12 -4.81
CA VAL A 76 -12.42 -5.35 -6.01
C VAL A 76 -11.52 -4.12 -6.08
N VAL A 77 -10.71 -4.01 -7.14
CA VAL A 77 -9.86 -2.84 -7.37
C VAL A 77 -10.67 -1.74 -8.07
N VAL A 78 -10.70 -0.54 -7.49
CA VAL A 78 -11.45 0.62 -7.98
C VAL A 78 -10.56 1.83 -8.13
N ASN A 79 -10.44 2.37 -9.35
CA ASN A 79 -9.66 3.56 -9.62
C ASN A 79 -10.48 4.83 -9.37
N LYS A 80 -9.97 5.74 -8.53
CA LYS A 80 -10.56 7.04 -8.19
C LYS A 80 -9.49 8.13 -8.30
N SER A 81 -9.24 8.61 -9.53
CA SER A 81 -8.12 9.50 -9.86
C SER A 81 -8.46 10.99 -9.86
N GLY A 82 -9.72 11.36 -9.65
CA GLY A 82 -10.18 12.75 -9.67
C GLY A 82 -9.43 13.64 -8.68
N GLY A 83 -9.12 14.88 -9.09
CA GLY A 83 -8.44 15.86 -8.26
C GLY A 83 -7.04 15.41 -7.78
N ALA A 84 -6.25 14.79 -8.65
CA ALA A 84 -4.93 14.23 -8.31
C ALA A 84 -5.02 13.15 -7.20
N GLY A 85 -6.06 12.32 -7.23
CA GLY A 85 -6.33 11.27 -6.25
C GLY A 85 -7.16 11.71 -5.05
N ALA A 86 -7.51 12.98 -4.93
CA ALA A 86 -8.33 13.51 -3.82
C ALA A 86 -9.66 12.76 -3.67
N GLU A 87 -10.30 12.39 -4.79
CA GLU A 87 -11.53 11.60 -4.81
C GLU A 87 -11.37 10.28 -4.04
N GLY A 88 -10.29 9.54 -4.30
CA GLY A 88 -10.03 8.27 -3.61
C GLY A 88 -9.75 8.45 -2.12
N PHE A 89 -9.02 9.49 -1.74
CA PHE A 89 -8.73 9.79 -0.35
C PHE A 89 -9.99 10.19 0.44
N LEU A 90 -10.86 11.01 -0.15
CA LEU A 90 -12.13 11.40 0.49
C LEU A 90 -13.07 10.21 0.63
N ASP A 91 -13.19 9.38 -0.40
CA ASP A 91 -14.03 8.18 -0.38
C ASP A 91 -13.65 7.22 0.77
N VAL A 92 -12.35 7.01 1.00
CA VAL A 92 -11.92 6.15 2.11
C VAL A 92 -12.04 6.85 3.47
N LYS A 93 -11.81 8.16 3.53
CA LYS A 93 -12.04 8.95 4.75
C LYS A 93 -13.50 8.89 5.20
N GLU A 94 -14.46 8.99 4.25
CA GLU A 94 -15.89 8.91 4.54
C GLU A 94 -16.31 7.52 5.03
N ALA A 95 -15.60 6.47 4.59
CA ALA A 95 -15.81 5.09 5.05
C ALA A 95 -15.14 4.77 6.39
N LYS A 96 -14.95 5.75 7.26
CA LYS A 96 -14.27 5.60 8.56
C LYS A 96 -14.84 4.44 9.37
N GLY A 97 -13.96 3.50 9.74
CA GLY A 97 -14.30 2.33 10.54
C GLY A 97 -14.84 1.15 9.71
N ASP A 98 -14.99 1.26 8.39
CA ASP A 98 -15.32 0.11 7.52
C ASP A 98 -14.05 -0.67 7.17
N PRO A 99 -13.84 -1.89 7.71
CA PRO A 99 -12.66 -2.68 7.43
C PRO A 99 -12.65 -3.29 6.02
N HIS A 100 -13.74 -3.12 5.23
CA HIS A 100 -13.86 -3.61 3.88
C HIS A 100 -13.46 -2.58 2.82
N LYS A 101 -12.90 -1.43 3.23
CA LYS A 101 -12.40 -0.43 2.31
C LYS A 101 -10.95 -0.09 2.65
N ILE A 102 -10.05 -0.37 1.72
CA ILE A 102 -8.62 -0.08 1.82
C ILE A 102 -8.16 0.74 0.62
N ILE A 103 -7.03 1.43 0.77
CA ILE A 103 -6.46 2.27 -0.28
C ILE A 103 -4.96 2.00 -0.41
N ILE A 104 -4.47 1.95 -1.64
CA ILE A 104 -3.03 2.01 -1.91
C ILE A 104 -2.60 3.48 -1.99
N THR A 105 -1.51 3.82 -1.31
CA THR A 105 -1.02 5.21 -1.30
C THR A 105 0.47 5.25 -1.64
N LEU A 106 0.89 6.38 -2.16
CA LEU A 106 2.28 6.77 -2.38
C LEU A 106 2.53 8.08 -1.61
N SER A 107 3.51 8.87 -2.02
CA SER A 107 3.74 10.21 -1.47
C SER A 107 2.56 11.17 -1.71
N ASN A 108 1.65 10.85 -2.65
CA ASN A 108 0.40 11.59 -2.86
C ASN A 108 -0.51 11.64 -1.62
N LEU A 109 -0.36 10.71 -0.68
CA LEU A 109 -0.98 10.79 0.66
C LEU A 109 -0.69 12.14 1.35
N PHE A 110 0.49 12.69 1.12
CA PHE A 110 0.94 13.96 1.70
C PHE A 110 0.84 15.12 0.71
N THR A 111 1.17 14.90 -0.56
CA THR A 111 1.27 15.97 -1.57
C THR A 111 -0.09 16.40 -2.10
N THR A 112 -1.06 15.48 -2.26
CA THR A 112 -2.39 15.81 -2.76
C THR A 112 -3.12 16.85 -1.90
N PRO A 113 -3.24 16.71 -0.57
CA PRO A 113 -3.92 17.72 0.23
C PRO A 113 -3.20 19.08 0.19
N MET A 114 -1.88 19.11 0.13
CA MET A 114 -1.13 20.36 -0.01
C MET A 114 -1.33 21.02 -1.38
N ALA A 115 -1.47 20.22 -2.44
CA ALA A 115 -1.62 20.71 -3.82
C ALA A 115 -3.04 21.19 -4.13
N THR A 116 -4.05 20.53 -3.56
CA THR A 116 -5.47 20.73 -3.92
C THR A 116 -6.29 21.45 -2.85
N GLY A 117 -5.79 21.53 -1.60
CA GLY A 117 -6.53 22.08 -0.48
C GLY A 117 -7.69 21.18 -0.03
N VAL A 118 -7.75 19.93 -0.48
CA VAL A 118 -8.79 18.98 -0.08
C VAL A 118 -8.76 18.76 1.43
N PRO A 119 -9.92 18.65 2.12
CA PRO A 119 -9.99 18.49 3.58
C PRO A 119 -9.66 17.06 4.01
N PHE A 120 -8.44 16.63 3.71
CA PHE A 120 -7.89 15.31 3.99
C PHE A 120 -6.53 15.46 4.67
N ASN A 121 -6.27 14.60 5.65
CA ASN A 121 -4.98 14.48 6.33
C ASN A 121 -4.60 13.00 6.41
N TRP A 122 -3.32 12.70 6.32
CA TRP A 122 -2.82 11.32 6.44
C TRP A 122 -3.23 10.65 7.77
N LYS A 123 -3.48 11.43 8.84
CA LYS A 123 -3.99 10.95 10.13
C LYS A 123 -5.45 10.48 10.09
N ASP A 124 -6.19 10.80 9.02
CA ASP A 124 -7.53 10.27 8.80
C ASP A 124 -7.51 8.78 8.40
N MET A 125 -6.32 8.24 8.08
CA MET A 125 -6.10 6.85 7.66
C MET A 125 -5.38 6.04 8.73
N THR A 126 -5.66 4.74 8.77
CA THR A 126 -4.91 3.77 9.57
C THR A 126 -3.94 3.02 8.66
N PRO A 127 -2.61 3.11 8.89
CA PRO A 127 -1.64 2.37 8.09
C PRO A 127 -1.78 0.87 8.34
N VAL A 128 -1.83 0.08 7.25
CA VAL A 128 -1.92 -1.38 7.30
C VAL A 128 -0.55 -2.01 7.08
N SER A 129 0.11 -1.67 5.98
CA SER A 129 1.44 -2.21 5.64
C SER A 129 2.16 -1.32 4.64
N MET A 130 3.48 -1.29 4.70
CA MET A 130 4.33 -0.75 3.64
C MET A 130 4.74 -1.91 2.72
N MET A 131 4.31 -1.87 1.47
CA MET A 131 4.47 -2.96 0.51
C MET A 131 5.76 -2.86 -0.30
N ALA A 132 6.18 -1.65 -0.68
CA ALA A 132 7.36 -1.39 -1.50
C ALA A 132 7.89 0.03 -1.28
N LEU A 133 9.16 0.23 -1.61
CA LEU A 133 9.73 1.57 -1.76
C LEU A 133 9.55 2.00 -3.22
N ASP A 134 8.99 3.19 -3.41
CA ASP A 134 8.82 3.79 -4.73
C ASP A 134 10.13 4.47 -5.15
N GLN A 135 10.65 4.08 -6.32
CA GLN A 135 11.87 4.65 -6.88
C GLN A 135 11.57 5.28 -8.23
N PHE A 136 12.18 6.42 -8.48
CA PHE A 136 11.96 7.20 -9.69
C PHE A 136 13.06 6.96 -10.71
N VAL A 137 12.68 6.92 -11.98
CA VAL A 137 13.60 6.78 -13.11
C VAL A 137 13.31 7.86 -14.14
N LEU A 138 14.37 8.40 -14.76
CA LEU A 138 14.26 9.29 -15.90
C LEU A 138 14.22 8.46 -17.18
N TRP A 139 13.15 8.58 -17.95
CA TRP A 139 12.93 7.89 -19.21
C TRP A 139 13.19 8.82 -20.38
N VAL A 140 13.81 8.30 -21.42
CA VAL A 140 13.93 8.96 -22.72
C VAL A 140 13.67 7.96 -23.83
N ASN A 141 13.13 8.42 -24.97
CA ASN A 141 12.98 7.56 -26.14
C ASN A 141 14.34 7.02 -26.57
N ALA A 142 14.44 5.69 -26.76
CA ALA A 142 15.69 5.01 -27.11
C ALA A 142 16.33 5.46 -28.44
N GLU A 143 15.52 6.02 -29.36
CA GLU A 143 15.97 6.57 -30.64
C GLU A 143 16.69 7.92 -30.51
N LYS A 144 16.59 8.57 -29.33
CA LYS A 144 17.29 9.84 -29.09
C LYS A 144 18.81 9.64 -28.98
N PRO A 145 19.61 10.63 -29.38
CA PRO A 145 21.06 10.48 -29.45
C PRO A 145 21.76 10.38 -28.10
N TYR A 146 21.15 10.90 -27.04
CA TYR A 146 21.72 10.85 -25.69
C TYR A 146 21.49 9.48 -25.04
N LYS A 147 22.57 8.92 -24.46
CA LYS A 147 22.59 7.61 -23.81
C LYS A 147 22.82 7.67 -22.31
N THR A 148 23.13 8.87 -21.79
CA THR A 148 23.35 9.14 -20.37
C THR A 148 22.52 10.34 -19.89
N ALA A 149 22.27 10.43 -18.58
CA ALA A 149 21.60 11.58 -17.99
C ALA A 149 22.38 12.89 -18.24
N SER A 150 23.72 12.84 -18.22
CA SER A 150 24.56 14.01 -18.48
C SER A 150 24.40 14.52 -19.92
N GLU A 151 24.40 13.64 -20.91
CA GLU A 151 24.15 13.99 -22.31
C GLU A 151 22.76 14.58 -22.52
N TYR A 152 21.74 13.98 -21.86
CA TYR A 152 20.38 14.52 -21.89
C TYR A 152 20.31 15.93 -21.32
N ILE A 153 20.89 16.18 -20.14
CA ILE A 153 20.92 17.51 -19.52
C ILE A 153 21.69 18.51 -20.37
N ALA A 154 22.79 18.11 -21.01
CA ALA A 154 23.53 18.96 -21.96
C ALA A 154 22.64 19.34 -23.16
N ALA A 155 21.89 18.40 -23.71
CA ALA A 155 20.94 18.67 -24.81
C ALA A 155 19.82 19.63 -24.38
N VAL A 156 19.28 19.46 -23.16
CA VAL A 156 18.27 20.36 -22.58
C VAL A 156 18.81 21.78 -22.44
N LYS A 157 20.06 21.96 -21.96
CA LYS A 157 20.73 23.25 -21.87
C LYS A 157 20.92 23.90 -23.23
N ALA A 158 21.38 23.13 -24.21
CA ALA A 158 21.58 23.59 -25.59
C ALA A 158 20.28 24.05 -26.25
N ALA A 159 19.15 23.36 -25.96
CA ALA A 159 17.84 23.76 -26.48
C ALA A 159 17.32 25.08 -25.87
N GLY A 160 17.78 25.43 -24.69
CA GLY A 160 17.34 26.60 -23.93
C GLY A 160 16.10 26.33 -23.04
N PRO A 161 15.73 27.33 -22.21
CA PRO A 161 14.66 27.15 -21.20
C PRO A 161 13.30 26.93 -21.87
N ASN A 162 12.48 26.03 -21.25
CA ASN A 162 11.11 25.75 -21.69
C ASN A 162 10.99 25.28 -23.15
N LYS A 163 11.98 24.56 -23.67
CA LYS A 163 11.93 23.94 -25.00
C LYS A 163 11.70 22.43 -24.96
N ILE A 164 12.06 21.79 -23.91
CA ILE A 164 11.91 20.34 -23.72
C ILE A 164 10.75 20.07 -22.79
N LYS A 165 9.90 19.12 -23.16
CA LYS A 165 8.78 18.64 -22.33
C LYS A 165 9.29 17.55 -21.39
N MET A 166 8.81 17.57 -20.16
CA MET A 166 8.99 16.51 -19.15
C MET A 166 7.59 15.99 -18.78
N GLY A 167 7.29 14.75 -19.15
CA GLY A 167 6.05 14.09 -18.76
C GLY A 167 6.16 13.48 -17.36
N GLY A 168 5.07 13.46 -16.63
CA GLY A 168 4.99 12.79 -15.33
C GLY A 168 3.55 12.68 -14.82
N THR A 169 3.35 11.93 -13.76
CA THR A 169 2.03 11.70 -13.17
C THR A 169 1.60 12.90 -12.32
N GLY A 170 0.41 13.40 -12.60
CA GLY A 170 -0.24 14.45 -11.82
C GLY A 170 0.45 15.81 -11.86
N SER A 171 -0.27 16.81 -11.39
CA SER A 171 0.26 18.16 -11.19
C SER A 171 0.58 18.38 -9.72
N LYS A 172 1.71 19.00 -9.42
CA LYS A 172 2.22 19.24 -8.06
C LYS A 172 2.42 17.95 -7.24
N GLN A 173 2.61 16.85 -7.93
CA GLN A 173 2.94 15.53 -7.34
C GLN A 173 4.43 15.21 -7.54
N GLU A 174 4.83 13.98 -7.19
CA GLU A 174 6.22 13.54 -7.05
C GLU A 174 7.05 13.79 -8.30
N ASP A 175 6.56 13.46 -9.49
CA ASP A 175 7.30 13.61 -10.74
C ASP A 175 7.59 15.07 -11.06
N GLN A 176 6.63 15.97 -10.76
CA GLN A 176 6.86 17.40 -10.92
C GLN A 176 7.83 17.95 -9.86
N ILE A 177 7.77 17.45 -8.63
CA ILE A 177 8.73 17.83 -7.58
C ILE A 177 10.14 17.44 -7.99
N LEU A 178 10.32 16.21 -8.51
CA LEU A 178 11.60 15.75 -9.05
C LEU A 178 12.07 16.57 -10.24
N THR A 179 11.16 16.90 -11.17
CA THR A 179 11.47 17.77 -12.30
C THR A 179 12.02 19.11 -11.82
N VAL A 180 11.37 19.73 -10.83
CA VAL A 180 11.86 20.99 -10.23
C VAL A 180 13.20 20.78 -9.51
N GLY A 181 13.41 19.63 -8.89
CA GLY A 181 14.70 19.25 -8.29
C GLY A 181 15.82 19.19 -9.33
N ILE A 182 15.56 18.53 -10.47
CA ILE A 182 16.49 18.48 -11.61
C ILE A 182 16.77 19.89 -12.15
N GLU A 183 15.74 20.71 -12.35
CA GLU A 183 15.88 22.09 -12.81
C GLU A 183 16.83 22.91 -11.91
N LYS A 184 16.60 22.81 -10.59
CA LYS A 184 17.44 23.53 -9.60
C LYS A 184 18.89 23.04 -9.60
N ALA A 185 19.08 21.71 -9.66
CA ALA A 185 20.41 21.10 -9.61
C ALA A 185 21.23 21.36 -10.89
N THR A 186 20.56 21.50 -12.04
CA THR A 186 21.22 21.58 -13.35
C THR A 186 21.15 22.95 -14.02
N GLY A 187 20.34 23.86 -13.50
CA GLY A 187 20.08 25.17 -14.12
C GLY A 187 19.25 25.08 -15.40
N THR A 188 18.49 24.00 -15.59
CA THR A 188 17.58 23.79 -16.75
C THR A 188 16.17 24.27 -16.43
N LYS A 189 15.31 24.35 -17.47
CA LYS A 189 13.87 24.57 -17.34
C LYS A 189 13.11 23.73 -18.34
N PHE A 190 12.10 23.00 -17.85
CA PHE A 190 11.22 22.13 -18.64
C PHE A 190 9.81 22.70 -18.76
N ILE A 191 9.06 22.25 -19.77
CA ILE A 191 7.60 22.33 -19.78
C ILE A 191 7.10 21.04 -19.16
N TYR A 192 6.60 21.08 -17.92
CA TYR A 192 6.02 19.89 -17.29
C TYR A 192 4.64 19.59 -17.88
N VAL A 193 4.40 18.31 -18.25
CA VAL A 193 3.14 17.82 -18.81
C VAL A 193 2.58 16.75 -17.87
N PRO A 194 1.51 17.06 -17.12
CA PRO A 194 0.92 16.10 -16.19
C PRO A 194 0.00 15.10 -16.91
N PHE A 195 0.11 13.82 -16.55
CA PHE A 195 -0.73 12.71 -16.99
C PHE A 195 -1.51 12.14 -15.80
N LYS A 196 -2.59 11.38 -16.04
CA LYS A 196 -3.42 10.78 -14.97
C LYS A 196 -2.76 9.58 -14.29
N GLY A 197 -1.82 8.93 -14.97
CA GLY A 197 -1.09 7.78 -14.45
C GLY A 197 0.19 7.50 -15.23
N GLY A 198 1.14 6.82 -14.60
CA GLY A 198 2.46 6.52 -15.17
C GLY A 198 2.39 5.68 -16.46
N GLY A 199 1.35 4.88 -16.65
CA GLY A 199 1.14 4.13 -17.89
C GLY A 199 0.93 5.02 -19.11
N GLU A 200 0.27 6.18 -18.96
CA GLU A 200 0.06 7.15 -20.03
C GLU A 200 1.35 7.92 -20.38
N VAL A 201 2.29 8.01 -19.46
CA VAL A 201 3.56 8.73 -19.67
C VAL A 201 4.54 7.89 -20.49
N ALA A 202 4.48 6.56 -20.34
CA ALA A 202 5.43 5.62 -20.92
C ALA A 202 5.12 5.24 -22.38
N VAL A 203 3.93 5.57 -22.89
CA VAL A 203 3.45 5.34 -24.26
C VAL A 203 3.51 6.61 -25.06
#